data_691396ba4fbe66f5a08a39eb2bad77ad
#
_entry.id   691396ba4fbe66f5a08a39eb2bad77ad
#
_cell.length_a   1.000
_cell.length_b   1.000
_cell.length_c   1.000
_cell.angle_alpha   90.00
_cell.angle_beta   90.00
_cell.angle_gamma   90.00
#
_symmetry.space_group_name_H-M   'P 1'
#
loop_
_entity.id
_entity.type
_entity.pdbx_description
1 polymer ?
#
loop_
_entity_poly.entity_id
_entity_poly.type
_entity_poly.pdbx_seq_one_letter_code
_entity_poly.pdbx_strand_id
1 'polypeptide(L)'
;LFLTPERKPFFAGTYFPKTERYGTPGFIPILNQISNLWKTNQQSVIASSDQVTNVLQSMAATTPGVILTEETLKYAYEQLRDNFDDIYGGFGSSPKFPTPHNYTFLLRWWKRSNDPMSLEMVEKTLERMGRGGMYDHLGGGFHRYSTDEYWLVKQIKKMLYDQALTAMVYAETY
;
A
#
# COMPACT_ATOMS: atom_id res chain seq x y z
N LEU A 1 -14.46 12.18 2.08
CA LEU A 1 -15.61 11.30 2.22
C LEU A 1 -16.82 12.13 2.59
N PHE A 2 -17.96 11.95 1.87
CA PHE A 2 -19.24 12.58 2.16
C PHE A 2 -20.23 11.51 2.57
N LEU A 3 -20.96 11.81 3.65
CA LEU A 3 -21.90 10.89 4.30
C LEU A 3 -23.28 11.50 4.37
N THR A 4 -24.31 10.67 4.38
CA THR A 4 -25.66 11.07 4.79
C THR A 4 -25.71 11.36 6.30
N PRO A 5 -26.78 11.97 6.84
CA PRO A 5 -26.98 12.13 8.29
C PRO A 5 -26.91 10.79 9.06
N GLU A 6 -27.29 9.68 8.43
CA GLU A 6 -27.20 8.31 8.97
C GLU A 6 -25.80 7.70 8.83
N ARG A 7 -24.79 8.51 8.45
CA ARG A 7 -23.38 8.13 8.30
C ARG A 7 -23.11 7.10 7.20
N LYS A 8 -23.97 7.03 6.19
CA LYS A 8 -23.78 6.18 5.01
C LYS A 8 -23.01 6.94 3.92
N PRO A 9 -21.92 6.39 3.36
CA PRO A 9 -21.12 7.07 2.36
C PRO A 9 -21.81 7.11 1.00
N PHE A 10 -21.73 8.24 0.30
CA PHE A 10 -22.25 8.37 -1.05
C PHE A 10 -21.23 8.99 -2.04
N PHE A 11 -20.18 9.65 -1.53
CA PHE A 11 -19.12 10.19 -2.37
C PHE A 11 -17.78 10.18 -1.62
N ALA A 12 -16.70 9.85 -2.34
CA ALA A 12 -15.35 9.80 -1.79
C ALA A 12 -14.31 10.24 -2.81
N GLY A 13 -13.18 10.71 -2.32
CA GLY A 13 -11.99 10.98 -3.09
C GLY A 13 -10.80 11.21 -2.16
N THR A 14 -9.60 11.08 -2.71
CA THR A 14 -8.35 11.20 -1.94
C THR A 14 -7.77 12.61 -1.99
N TYR A 15 -7.97 13.29 -3.11
CA TYR A 15 -7.45 14.63 -3.32
C TYR A 15 -8.39 15.45 -4.21
N PHE A 16 -8.63 16.69 -3.80
CA PHE A 16 -9.37 17.68 -4.57
C PHE A 16 -8.57 18.98 -4.62
N PRO A 17 -8.17 19.47 -5.80
CA PRO A 17 -7.53 20.78 -5.90
C PRO A 17 -8.53 21.87 -5.54
N LYS A 18 -8.06 23.06 -5.16
CA LYS A 18 -8.93 24.21 -4.86
C LYS A 18 -9.79 24.60 -6.06
N THR A 19 -9.18 24.65 -7.24
CA THR A 19 -9.81 24.90 -8.52
C THR A 19 -9.54 23.74 -9.46
N GLU A 20 -10.31 23.58 -10.53
CA GLU A 20 -10.07 22.54 -11.52
C GLU A 20 -8.63 22.55 -12.03
N ARG A 21 -8.02 21.36 -12.07
CA ARG A 21 -6.64 21.21 -12.51
C ARG A 21 -6.44 19.85 -13.16
N TYR A 22 -5.88 19.83 -14.37
CA TYR A 22 -5.59 18.60 -15.13
C TYR A 22 -6.81 17.64 -15.25
N GLY A 23 -8.00 18.21 -15.50
CA GLY A 23 -9.22 17.41 -15.61
C GLY A 23 -9.81 16.90 -14.27
N THR A 24 -9.18 17.25 -13.14
CA THR A 24 -9.72 16.92 -11.80
C THR A 24 -10.55 18.10 -11.31
N PRO A 25 -11.84 17.90 -11.00
CA PRO A 25 -12.72 18.98 -10.54
C PRO A 25 -12.22 19.58 -9.23
N GLY A 26 -12.39 20.90 -9.10
CA GLY A 26 -12.01 21.60 -7.87
C GLY A 26 -12.96 21.29 -6.70
N PHE A 27 -12.48 21.45 -5.47
CA PHE A 27 -13.22 21.15 -4.26
C PHE A 27 -14.52 21.99 -4.12
N ILE A 28 -14.46 23.29 -4.42
CA ILE A 28 -15.65 24.18 -4.35
C ILE A 28 -16.75 23.75 -5.32
N PRO A 29 -16.48 23.51 -6.61
CA PRO A 29 -17.46 22.92 -7.52
C PRO A 29 -18.09 21.62 -7.02
N ILE A 30 -17.30 20.71 -6.45
CA ILE A 30 -17.80 19.45 -5.88
C ILE A 30 -18.77 19.73 -4.72
N LEU A 31 -18.42 20.62 -3.79
CA LEU A 31 -19.29 21.00 -2.69
C LEU A 31 -20.63 21.58 -3.18
N ASN A 32 -20.58 22.46 -4.18
CA ASN A 32 -21.78 23.04 -4.75
C ASN A 32 -22.66 21.99 -5.45
N GLN A 33 -22.03 21.07 -6.18
CA GLN A 33 -22.74 19.97 -6.83
C GLN A 33 -23.41 19.04 -5.82
N ILE A 34 -22.70 18.64 -4.76
CA ILE A 34 -23.25 17.81 -3.67
C ILE A 34 -24.39 18.53 -2.95
N SER A 35 -24.21 19.83 -2.63
CA SER A 35 -25.26 20.63 -2.00
C SER A 35 -26.52 20.74 -2.88
N ASN A 36 -26.34 20.91 -4.19
CA ASN A 36 -27.44 20.96 -5.13
C ASN A 36 -28.16 19.61 -5.23
N LEU A 37 -27.42 18.51 -5.41
CA LEU A 37 -27.97 17.16 -5.45
C LEU A 37 -28.76 16.83 -4.17
N TRP A 38 -28.23 17.19 -2.99
CA TRP A 38 -28.92 17.01 -1.73
C TRP A 38 -30.26 17.76 -1.65
N LYS A 39 -30.33 18.96 -2.22
CA LYS A 39 -31.55 19.79 -2.24
C LYS A 39 -32.57 19.36 -3.30
N THR A 40 -32.11 18.91 -4.45
CA THR A 40 -32.97 18.66 -5.60
C THR A 40 -33.29 17.17 -5.82
N ASN A 41 -32.44 16.27 -5.36
CA ASN A 41 -32.58 14.83 -5.58
C ASN A 41 -32.04 13.99 -4.41
N GLN A 42 -32.47 14.33 -3.20
CA GLN A 42 -32.03 13.67 -1.96
C GLN A 42 -32.27 12.14 -1.98
N GLN A 43 -33.40 11.70 -2.54
CA GLN A 43 -33.73 10.28 -2.61
C GLN A 43 -32.69 9.48 -3.41
N SER A 44 -32.20 10.01 -4.52
CA SER A 44 -31.16 9.36 -5.31
C SER A 44 -29.84 9.26 -4.53
N VAL A 45 -29.49 10.29 -3.76
CA VAL A 45 -28.29 10.29 -2.92
C VAL A 45 -28.40 9.22 -1.82
N ILE A 46 -29.57 9.11 -1.18
CA ILE A 46 -29.83 8.10 -0.15
C ILE A 46 -29.76 6.69 -0.77
N ALA A 47 -30.44 6.46 -1.89
CA ALA A 47 -30.40 5.17 -2.58
C ALA A 47 -28.96 4.75 -2.97
N SER A 48 -28.19 5.69 -3.48
CA SER A 48 -26.76 5.46 -3.78
C SER A 48 -25.95 5.13 -2.53
N SER A 49 -26.19 5.83 -1.42
CA SER A 49 -25.52 5.57 -0.14
C SER A 49 -25.86 4.19 0.44
N ASP A 50 -27.09 3.73 0.27
CA ASP A 50 -27.51 2.38 0.67
C ASP A 50 -26.82 1.31 -0.17
N GLN A 51 -26.71 1.51 -1.48
CA GLN A 51 -25.99 0.58 -2.37
C GLN A 51 -24.50 0.48 -1.98
N VAL A 52 -23.81 1.62 -1.80
CA VAL A 52 -22.41 1.64 -1.38
C VAL A 52 -22.25 0.95 -0.01
N THR A 53 -23.15 1.23 0.94
CA THR A 53 -23.11 0.61 2.27
C THR A 53 -23.29 -0.90 2.20
N ASN A 54 -24.22 -1.41 1.39
CA ASN A 54 -24.45 -2.84 1.19
C ASN A 54 -23.22 -3.53 0.58
N VAL A 55 -22.57 -2.89 -0.41
CA VAL A 55 -21.32 -3.41 -0.99
C VAL A 55 -20.22 -3.48 0.06
N LEU A 56 -20.02 -2.40 0.83
CA LEU A 56 -19.01 -2.38 1.90
C LEU A 56 -19.28 -3.44 2.98
N GLN A 57 -20.55 -3.64 3.36
CA GLN A 57 -20.94 -4.67 4.31
C GLN A 57 -20.69 -6.08 3.76
N SER A 58 -21.01 -6.33 2.49
CA SER A 58 -20.74 -7.61 1.86
C SER A 58 -19.25 -7.91 1.76
N MET A 59 -18.43 -6.89 1.46
CA MET A 59 -16.96 -7.02 1.44
C MET A 59 -16.37 -7.23 2.84
N ALA A 60 -16.99 -6.65 3.87
CA ALA A 60 -16.58 -6.81 5.26
C ALA A 60 -17.13 -8.11 5.92
N ALA A 61 -18.09 -8.76 5.28
CA ALA A 61 -18.62 -10.03 5.75
C ALA A 61 -17.54 -11.10 5.64
N THR A 62 -16.94 -11.45 6.77
CA THR A 62 -15.97 -12.53 6.84
C THR A 62 -16.70 -13.87 6.93
N THR A 63 -16.50 -14.73 5.96
CA THR A 63 -16.75 -16.17 6.13
C THR A 63 -15.73 -16.71 7.14
N PRO A 64 -16.13 -17.57 8.10
CA PRO A 64 -15.16 -18.23 8.96
C PRO A 64 -14.06 -18.84 8.10
N GLY A 65 -12.82 -18.42 8.32
CA GLY A 65 -11.68 -18.89 7.55
C GLY A 65 -11.39 -20.36 7.79
N VAL A 66 -10.71 -20.98 6.87
CA VAL A 66 -10.12 -22.31 7.06
C VAL A 66 -9.01 -22.18 8.12
N ILE A 67 -8.77 -23.25 8.89
CA ILE A 67 -7.62 -23.33 9.81
C ILE A 67 -6.35 -23.04 9.00
N LEU A 68 -5.57 -22.05 9.47
CA LEU A 68 -4.29 -21.72 8.84
C LEU A 68 -3.34 -22.90 8.95
N THR A 69 -2.83 -23.36 7.83
CA THR A 69 -1.91 -24.48 7.71
C THR A 69 -0.57 -24.01 7.16
N GLU A 70 0.40 -24.89 7.10
CA GLU A 70 1.69 -24.63 6.46
C GLU A 70 1.54 -24.28 4.97
N GLU A 71 0.56 -24.85 4.31
CA GLU A 71 0.18 -24.52 2.93
C GLU A 71 -0.10 -23.01 2.74
N THR A 72 -0.71 -22.38 3.74
CA THR A 72 -0.97 -20.93 3.72
C THR A 72 0.34 -20.13 3.68
N LEU A 73 1.34 -20.55 4.45
CA LEU A 73 2.65 -19.91 4.46
C LEU A 73 3.38 -20.14 3.13
N LYS A 74 3.32 -21.35 2.61
CA LYS A 74 3.89 -21.69 1.30
C LYS A 74 3.27 -20.87 0.19
N TYR A 75 1.96 -20.75 0.18
CA TYR A 75 1.23 -19.92 -0.80
C TYR A 75 1.64 -18.44 -0.71
N ALA A 76 1.76 -17.89 0.50
CA ALA A 76 2.24 -16.51 0.69
C ALA A 76 3.67 -16.32 0.16
N TYR A 77 4.56 -17.30 0.39
CA TYR A 77 5.91 -17.29 -0.17
C TYR A 77 5.89 -17.33 -1.71
N GLU A 78 5.11 -18.23 -2.30
CA GLU A 78 4.99 -18.35 -3.76
C GLU A 78 4.49 -17.04 -4.39
N GLN A 79 3.51 -16.37 -3.80
CA GLN A 79 3.05 -15.06 -4.25
C GLN A 79 4.14 -13.98 -4.20
N LEU A 80 4.97 -13.97 -3.16
CA LEU A 80 6.10 -13.03 -3.07
C LEU A 80 7.16 -13.35 -4.12
N ARG A 81 7.53 -14.62 -4.27
CA ARG A 81 8.50 -15.07 -5.28
C ARG A 81 8.06 -14.71 -6.70
N ASP A 82 6.79 -14.95 -7.04
CA ASP A 82 6.25 -14.69 -8.38
C ASP A 82 6.16 -13.19 -8.72
N ASN A 83 6.13 -12.33 -7.69
CA ASN A 83 6.13 -10.87 -7.85
C ASN A 83 7.51 -10.23 -7.62
N PHE A 84 8.54 -11.03 -7.36
CA PHE A 84 9.88 -10.52 -7.10
C PHE A 84 10.55 -10.01 -8.37
N ASP A 85 11.23 -8.89 -8.26
CA ASP A 85 12.06 -8.33 -9.34
C ASP A 85 13.50 -8.88 -9.23
N ASP A 86 13.81 -9.85 -10.07
CA ASP A 86 15.11 -10.53 -10.09
C ASP A 86 16.27 -9.63 -10.49
N ILE A 87 16.00 -8.48 -11.11
CA ILE A 87 17.05 -7.58 -11.60
C ILE A 87 17.37 -6.53 -10.53
N TYR A 88 16.37 -5.85 -10.02
CA TYR A 88 16.54 -4.70 -9.13
C TYR A 88 16.14 -4.98 -7.67
N GLY A 89 15.58 -6.14 -7.38
CA GLY A 89 15.04 -6.46 -6.07
C GLY A 89 13.72 -5.73 -5.77
N GLY A 90 13.07 -6.12 -4.68
CA GLY A 90 11.74 -5.64 -4.33
C GLY A 90 10.64 -6.38 -5.06
N PHE A 91 9.41 -5.90 -4.91
CA PHE A 91 8.22 -6.56 -5.44
C PHE A 91 7.46 -5.66 -6.39
N GLY A 92 6.98 -6.23 -7.49
CA GLY A 92 6.22 -5.54 -8.52
C GLY A 92 7.05 -4.54 -9.34
N SER A 93 6.34 -3.62 -10.00
CA SER A 93 6.92 -2.54 -10.80
C SER A 93 6.93 -1.21 -10.03
N SER A 94 7.29 -0.10 -10.71
CA SER A 94 7.23 1.23 -10.13
C SER A 94 5.79 1.74 -9.89
N PRO A 95 5.51 2.49 -8.80
CA PRO A 95 6.45 2.84 -7.72
C PRO A 95 6.72 1.66 -6.77
N LYS A 96 7.98 1.51 -6.31
CA LYS A 96 8.38 0.46 -5.37
C LYS A 96 8.43 0.97 -3.92
N PHE A 97 7.77 0.24 -3.03
CA PHE A 97 7.77 0.49 -1.59
C PHE A 97 8.74 -0.46 -0.87
N PRO A 98 9.36 -0.03 0.25
CA PRO A 98 10.25 -0.90 1.03
C PRO A 98 9.62 -2.19 1.55
N THR A 99 8.35 -2.19 1.87
CA THR A 99 7.56 -3.34 2.37
C THR A 99 8.30 -4.25 3.36
N PRO A 100 8.84 -3.73 4.48
CA PRO A 100 9.73 -4.50 5.37
C PRO A 100 9.07 -5.74 6.00
N HIS A 101 7.75 -5.75 6.12
CA HIS A 101 6.99 -6.92 6.59
C HIS A 101 7.14 -8.15 5.66
N ASN A 102 7.28 -7.94 4.35
CA ASN A 102 7.52 -9.02 3.40
C ASN A 102 8.88 -9.67 3.66
N TYR A 103 9.93 -8.87 3.89
CA TYR A 103 11.27 -9.40 4.16
C TYR A 103 11.33 -10.10 5.51
N THR A 104 10.65 -9.56 6.53
CA THR A 104 10.51 -10.23 7.82
C THR A 104 9.86 -11.62 7.67
N PHE A 105 8.82 -11.73 6.86
CA PHE A 105 8.20 -13.02 6.55
C PHE A 105 9.17 -13.94 5.82
N LEU A 106 9.88 -13.46 4.79
CA LEU A 106 10.83 -14.25 4.00
C LEU A 106 12.00 -14.77 4.83
N LEU A 107 12.54 -13.97 5.76
CA LEU A 107 13.59 -14.43 6.70
C LEU A 107 13.09 -15.56 7.59
N ARG A 108 11.85 -15.47 8.09
CA ARG A 108 11.24 -16.53 8.89
C ARG A 108 10.93 -17.77 8.06
N TRP A 109 10.49 -17.57 6.82
CA TRP A 109 10.28 -18.67 5.88
C TRP A 109 11.59 -19.37 5.55
N TRP A 110 12.66 -18.64 5.27
CA TRP A 110 13.99 -19.20 5.08
C TRP A 110 14.44 -20.05 6.26
N LYS A 111 14.32 -19.56 7.49
CA LYS A 111 14.68 -20.30 8.70
C LYS A 111 13.88 -21.61 8.86
N ARG A 112 12.66 -21.65 8.37
CA ARG A 112 11.76 -22.80 8.48
C ARG A 112 11.99 -23.82 7.35
N SER A 113 12.12 -23.33 6.10
CA SER A 113 12.16 -24.15 4.89
C SER A 113 13.57 -24.47 4.41
N ASN A 114 14.58 -23.70 4.87
CA ASN A 114 15.94 -23.67 4.33
C ASN A 114 15.99 -23.32 2.83
N ASP A 115 14.98 -22.64 2.28
CA ASP A 115 14.95 -22.20 0.90
C ASP A 115 15.86 -20.98 0.69
N PRO A 116 16.99 -21.13 -0.03
CA PRO A 116 17.96 -20.05 -0.22
C PRO A 116 17.40 -18.86 -1.00
N MET A 117 16.41 -19.07 -1.87
CA MET A 117 15.79 -17.99 -2.65
C MET A 117 15.10 -16.96 -1.75
N SER A 118 14.53 -17.40 -0.63
CA SER A 118 13.92 -16.50 0.34
C SER A 118 14.90 -15.49 0.93
N LEU A 119 16.11 -15.95 1.26
CA LEU A 119 17.19 -15.08 1.75
C LEU A 119 17.72 -14.19 0.65
N GLU A 120 17.96 -14.73 -0.55
CA GLU A 120 18.45 -13.97 -1.71
C GLU A 120 17.53 -12.79 -2.06
N MET A 121 16.21 -12.99 -2.05
CA MET A 121 15.24 -11.92 -2.29
C MET A 121 15.40 -10.78 -1.28
N VAL A 122 15.64 -11.09 -0.01
CA VAL A 122 15.83 -10.09 1.04
C VAL A 122 17.16 -9.37 0.85
N GLU A 123 18.27 -10.10 0.77
CA GLU A 123 19.62 -9.53 0.66
C GLU A 123 19.74 -8.63 -0.56
N LYS A 124 19.33 -9.11 -1.74
CA LYS A 124 19.34 -8.31 -2.97
C LYS A 124 18.57 -7.00 -2.82
N THR A 125 17.38 -7.05 -2.24
CA THR A 125 16.55 -5.83 -2.11
C THR A 125 17.15 -4.86 -1.12
N LEU A 126 17.59 -5.33 0.04
CA LEU A 126 18.22 -4.48 1.06
C LEU A 126 19.50 -3.83 0.53
N GLU A 127 20.34 -4.60 -0.19
CA GLU A 127 21.54 -4.06 -0.82
C GLU A 127 21.19 -2.97 -1.85
N ARG A 128 20.23 -3.21 -2.73
CA ARG A 128 19.80 -2.23 -3.73
C ARG A 128 19.21 -0.97 -3.12
N MET A 129 18.36 -1.09 -2.12
CA MET A 129 17.81 0.06 -1.39
C MET A 129 18.91 0.85 -0.65
N GLY A 130 19.82 0.14 0.04
CA GLY A 130 20.88 0.76 0.84
C GLY A 130 21.94 1.47 -0.01
N ARG A 131 22.27 0.93 -1.20
CA ARG A 131 23.23 1.55 -2.13
C ARG A 131 22.58 2.54 -3.09
N GLY A 132 21.27 2.47 -3.25
CA GLY A 132 20.51 3.33 -4.16
C GLY A 132 20.11 4.67 -3.54
N GLY A 133 19.21 5.38 -4.24
CA GLY A 133 18.67 6.65 -3.78
C GLY A 133 17.64 6.53 -2.67
N MET A 134 17.20 5.30 -2.31
CA MET A 134 16.26 5.11 -1.22
C MET A 134 16.87 5.43 0.14
N TYR A 135 18.16 5.16 0.34
CA TYR A 135 18.87 5.58 1.54
C TYR A 135 19.40 7.01 1.37
N ASP A 136 19.19 7.84 2.38
CA ASP A 136 19.74 9.19 2.44
C ASP A 136 21.19 9.14 2.96
N HIS A 137 22.15 9.15 2.06
CA HIS A 137 23.57 9.05 2.40
C HIS A 137 24.15 10.26 3.15
N LEU A 138 23.41 11.37 3.25
CA LEU A 138 23.81 12.58 3.98
C LEU A 138 23.10 12.68 5.34
N GLY A 139 21.78 12.58 5.34
CA GLY A 139 20.96 12.77 6.53
C GLY A 139 20.56 11.46 7.23
N GLY A 140 20.93 10.31 6.67
CA GLY A 140 20.55 9.00 7.17
C GLY A 140 19.08 8.65 6.98
N GLY A 141 18.77 7.34 7.04
CA GLY A 141 17.42 6.81 6.96
C GLY A 141 16.89 6.63 5.52
N PHE A 142 15.78 5.91 5.42
CA PHE A 142 15.17 5.52 4.16
C PHE A 142 14.02 6.45 3.76
N HIS A 143 13.91 6.73 2.47
CA HIS A 143 12.77 7.43 1.91
C HIS A 143 11.55 6.50 1.81
N ARG A 144 10.36 7.08 1.66
CA ARG A 144 9.10 6.35 1.72
C ARG A 144 8.93 5.32 0.60
N TYR A 145 9.26 5.70 -0.65
CA TYR A 145 9.20 4.81 -1.81
C TYR A 145 10.06 5.35 -2.96
N SER A 146 10.41 4.45 -3.89
CA SER A 146 11.00 4.81 -5.16
C SER A 146 9.92 5.04 -6.21
N THR A 147 10.07 6.09 -6.99
CA THR A 147 9.20 6.39 -8.13
C THR A 147 9.57 5.59 -9.38
N ASP A 148 10.77 5.03 -9.40
CA ASP A 148 11.27 4.12 -10.43
C ASP A 148 11.45 2.69 -9.91
N GLU A 149 11.76 1.76 -10.79
CA GLU A 149 12.00 0.36 -10.47
C GLU A 149 13.42 0.07 -9.96
N TYR A 150 14.35 1.05 -10.14
CA TYR A 150 15.79 0.90 -9.90
C TYR A 150 16.23 1.28 -8.49
N TRP A 151 15.33 1.78 -7.64
CA TRP A 151 15.58 2.35 -6.31
C TRP A 151 16.43 3.63 -6.31
N LEU A 152 16.40 4.42 -7.41
CA LEU A 152 17.23 5.62 -7.57
C LEU A 152 16.46 6.92 -7.32
N VAL A 153 15.27 7.07 -7.92
CA VAL A 153 14.48 8.30 -7.80
C VAL A 153 13.44 8.15 -6.68
N LYS A 154 13.70 8.79 -5.57
CA LYS A 154 12.90 8.68 -4.34
C LYS A 154 11.84 9.75 -4.21
N GLN A 155 10.81 9.44 -3.47
CA GLN A 155 9.90 10.40 -2.86
C GLN A 155 10.49 10.85 -1.51
N ILE A 156 10.75 12.15 -1.37
CA ILE A 156 11.62 12.73 -0.31
C ILE A 156 11.14 12.51 1.14
N LYS A 157 9.90 12.10 1.36
CA LYS A 157 9.36 11.87 2.71
C LYS A 157 10.01 10.67 3.38
N LYS A 158 10.28 10.77 4.69
CA LYS A 158 10.72 9.68 5.56
C LYS A 158 9.62 9.42 6.60
N MET A 159 9.17 8.18 6.70
CA MET A 159 8.12 7.79 7.64
C MET A 159 8.75 7.03 8.81
N LEU A 160 8.38 7.35 10.04
CA LEU A 160 8.97 6.73 11.24
C LEU A 160 8.78 5.20 11.24
N TYR A 161 7.62 4.72 10.85
CA TYR A 161 7.36 3.28 10.78
C TYR A 161 8.24 2.56 9.73
N ASP A 162 8.53 3.20 8.59
CA ASP A 162 9.44 2.65 7.59
C ASP A 162 10.86 2.56 8.16
N GLN A 163 11.34 3.58 8.89
CA GLN A 163 12.65 3.55 9.54
C GLN A 163 12.76 2.40 10.54
N ALA A 164 11.78 2.31 11.43
CA ALA A 164 11.79 1.29 12.48
C ALA A 164 11.79 -0.13 11.92
N LEU A 165 10.87 -0.43 11.02
CA LEU A 165 10.72 -1.77 10.45
C LEU A 165 11.89 -2.12 9.51
N THR A 166 12.39 -1.18 8.72
CA THR A 166 13.55 -1.41 7.86
C THR A 166 14.81 -1.66 8.68
N ALA A 167 15.04 -0.89 9.75
CA ALA A 167 16.17 -1.14 10.66
C ALA A 167 16.12 -2.53 11.28
N MET A 168 14.93 -3.00 11.68
CA MET A 168 14.75 -4.37 12.19
C MET A 168 15.13 -5.42 11.15
N VAL A 169 14.67 -5.25 9.89
CA VAL A 169 14.97 -6.20 8.82
C VAL A 169 16.47 -6.24 8.52
N TYR A 170 17.15 -5.09 8.45
CA TYR A 170 18.61 -5.07 8.28
C TYR A 170 19.33 -5.79 9.42
N ALA A 171 18.90 -5.58 10.66
CA ALA A 171 19.49 -6.25 11.82
C ALA A 171 19.23 -7.76 11.84
N GLU A 172 18.05 -8.21 11.39
CA GLU A 172 17.71 -9.64 11.32
C GLU A 172 18.43 -10.36 10.16
N THR A 173 18.79 -9.62 9.10
CA THR A 173 19.46 -10.20 7.91
C THR A 173 20.97 -10.34 8.11
N TYR A 174 21.59 -9.48 8.96
CA TYR A 174 23.01 -9.51 9.29
C TYR A 174 23.35 -10.74 10.14
#